data_420aab5724bf8b372c4ac0f8e4a37b2f
#
_entry.id   420aab5724bf8b372c4ac0f8e4a37b2f
#
_cell.length_a   1.000
_cell.length_b   1.000
_cell.length_c   1.000
_cell.angle_alpha   90.00
_cell.angle_beta   90.00
_cell.angle_gamma   90.00
#
_symmetry.space_group_name_H-M   'P 1'
#
loop_
_entity.id
_entity.type
_entity.pdbx_description
1 polymer ?
#
loop_
_entity_poly.entity_id
_entity_poly.type
_entity_poly.pdbx_seq_one_letter_code
_entity_poly.pdbx_strand_id
1 'polypeptide(L)'
;MRLIAGPCQHESLDLSKHIAEECKDICDKYGVEYYFKASYDKANRTSMHSERGQGLKKTLFDLFKIKKDVGVPILTDVHDREQLRTIRAFFDHVVDVIQIPAFLCRQTDLIVDASRSGKIINIKKGQFMAPWDIKGILSKTEGAKDVWITERGTSFGYNRLVVDFVGMVSILRDLGDACVFDATHSVQRPGGGGDKSSGDSMYVPSMLRAAAALGVESFFLEVHPDPDNAPSDGPNMVTLETFEEIIESLEKLTYTDYYKWIAKHKKD
;
A
#
# COMPACT_ATOMS: atom_id res chain seq x y z
N MET A 1 5.27 -14.39 -3.35
CA MET A 1 4.38 -13.42 -2.66
C MET A 1 5.17 -12.15 -2.38
N ARG A 2 4.55 -10.98 -2.58
CA ARG A 2 5.11 -9.65 -2.29
C ARG A 2 4.30 -8.99 -1.19
N LEU A 3 4.97 -8.30 -0.26
CA LEU A 3 4.34 -7.61 0.83
C LEU A 3 4.89 -6.19 1.00
N ILE A 4 3.98 -5.23 1.03
CA ILE A 4 4.25 -3.84 1.37
C ILE A 4 3.69 -3.62 2.77
N ALA A 5 4.54 -3.37 3.78
CA ALA A 5 4.08 -3.17 5.15
C ALA A 5 4.93 -2.14 5.92
N GLY A 6 4.32 -1.54 6.95
CA GLY A 6 4.97 -0.59 7.85
C GLY A 6 3.95 0.29 8.56
N PRO A 7 4.38 1.25 9.38
CA PRO A 7 3.48 2.16 10.06
C PRO A 7 2.84 3.10 9.04
N CYS A 8 1.59 3.37 9.15
CA CYS A 8 0.88 4.29 8.27
C CYS A 8 1.66 5.61 8.05
N GLN A 9 2.14 6.18 9.15
CA GLN A 9 2.90 7.42 9.24
C GLN A 9 4.22 7.20 9.97
N HIS A 10 5.29 7.81 9.49
CA HIS A 10 6.56 7.82 10.22
C HIS A 10 6.46 8.69 11.47
N GLU A 11 6.73 8.11 12.63
CA GLU A 11 6.67 8.78 13.94
C GLU A 11 8.06 9.08 14.49
N SER A 12 8.92 8.08 14.50
CA SER A 12 10.32 8.20 14.92
C SER A 12 11.19 7.17 14.20
N LEU A 13 12.50 7.41 14.20
CA LEU A 13 13.47 6.47 13.62
C LEU A 13 13.39 5.12 14.35
N ASP A 14 13.41 5.14 15.67
CA ASP A 14 13.49 3.91 16.47
C ASP A 14 12.25 3.03 16.28
N LEU A 15 11.05 3.63 16.33
CA LEU A 15 9.81 2.88 16.11
C LEU A 15 9.73 2.33 14.69
N SER A 16 9.99 3.16 13.68
CA SER A 16 9.92 2.72 12.28
C SER A 16 10.98 1.66 11.95
N LYS A 17 12.17 1.76 12.56
CA LYS A 17 13.23 0.77 12.41
C LYS A 17 12.82 -0.55 13.06
N HIS A 18 12.31 -0.53 14.28
CA HIS A 18 11.79 -1.73 14.96
C HIS A 18 10.72 -2.43 14.12
N ILE A 19 9.73 -1.69 13.60
CA ILE A 19 8.69 -2.27 12.72
C ILE A 19 9.31 -2.88 11.45
N ALA A 20 10.29 -2.21 10.86
CA ALA A 20 10.95 -2.70 9.65
C ALA A 20 11.75 -3.98 9.90
N GLU A 21 12.45 -4.08 11.04
CA GLU A 21 13.20 -5.26 11.47
C GLU A 21 12.27 -6.44 11.69
N GLU A 22 11.25 -6.29 12.54
CA GLU A 22 10.29 -7.36 12.84
C GLU A 22 9.56 -7.84 11.58
N CYS A 23 9.05 -6.92 10.75
CA CYS A 23 8.38 -7.30 9.51
C CYS A 23 9.34 -8.01 8.54
N LYS A 24 10.60 -7.60 8.48
CA LYS A 24 11.61 -8.24 7.64
C LYS A 24 11.89 -9.66 8.11
N ASP A 25 12.12 -9.85 9.40
CA ASP A 25 12.42 -11.16 9.97
C ASP A 25 11.27 -12.15 9.74
N ILE A 26 10.04 -11.69 9.93
CA ILE A 26 8.84 -12.48 9.61
C ILE A 26 8.80 -12.82 8.11
N CYS A 27 8.99 -11.83 7.22
CA CYS A 27 8.95 -12.05 5.78
C CYS A 27 10.07 -12.98 5.31
N ASP A 28 11.29 -12.85 5.82
CA ASP A 28 12.43 -13.72 5.52
C ASP A 28 12.16 -15.18 5.95
N LYS A 29 11.55 -15.39 7.12
CA LYS A 29 11.16 -16.70 7.64
C LYS A 29 10.22 -17.46 6.68
N TYR A 30 9.34 -16.74 5.99
CA TYR A 30 8.36 -17.33 5.07
C TYR A 30 8.70 -17.12 3.57
N GLY A 31 9.89 -16.58 3.24
CA GLY A 31 10.33 -16.36 1.85
C GLY A 31 9.50 -15.32 1.10
N VAL A 32 9.04 -14.29 1.77
CA VAL A 32 8.19 -13.22 1.24
C VAL A 32 9.05 -12.01 0.84
N GLU A 33 8.84 -11.49 -0.38
CA GLU A 33 9.46 -10.24 -0.82
C GLU A 33 8.86 -9.05 -0.07
N TYR A 34 9.68 -8.33 0.69
CA TYR A 34 9.21 -7.27 1.59
C TYR A 34 9.65 -5.88 1.16
N TYR A 35 8.71 -4.92 1.22
CA TYR A 35 8.92 -3.49 1.02
C TYR A 35 8.44 -2.73 2.26
N PHE A 36 9.36 -1.98 2.89
CA PHE A 36 8.99 -1.13 4.04
C PHE A 36 8.29 0.14 3.56
N LYS A 37 7.12 0.43 4.13
CA LYS A 37 6.32 1.60 3.78
C LYS A 37 6.09 2.52 4.97
N ALA A 38 6.41 3.80 4.81
CA ALA A 38 5.96 4.86 5.73
C ALA A 38 5.71 6.17 4.98
N SER A 39 4.68 6.92 5.41
CA SER A 39 4.40 8.27 4.90
C SER A 39 5.10 9.32 5.75
N TYR A 40 5.62 10.36 5.12
CA TYR A 40 6.20 11.52 5.79
C TYR A 40 5.18 12.61 6.08
N ASP A 41 4.04 12.56 5.41
CA ASP A 41 2.92 13.50 5.57
C ASP A 41 1.59 12.80 5.24
N LYS A 42 0.55 13.17 5.95
CA LYS A 42 -0.84 12.80 5.68
C LYS A 42 -1.59 14.03 5.17
N ALA A 43 -1.45 14.31 3.86
CA ALA A 43 -1.94 15.54 3.24
C ALA A 43 -3.46 15.64 3.14
N ASN A 44 -4.19 14.54 3.30
CA ASN A 44 -5.64 14.43 3.12
C ASN A 44 -6.43 14.17 4.41
N ARG A 45 -5.96 14.70 5.54
CA ARG A 45 -6.66 14.57 6.83
C ARG A 45 -8.07 15.15 6.80
N THR A 46 -8.99 14.52 7.50
CA THR A 46 -10.37 15.01 7.68
C THR A 46 -10.39 16.32 8.47
N SER A 47 -9.60 16.40 9.56
CA SER A 47 -9.49 17.61 10.39
C SER A 47 -8.19 18.36 10.13
N MET A 48 -8.27 19.68 10.11
CA MET A 48 -7.10 20.59 10.01
C MET A 48 -6.17 20.47 11.24
N HIS A 49 -6.68 19.99 12.36
CA HIS A 49 -5.93 19.85 13.62
C HIS A 49 -5.26 18.49 13.79
N SER A 50 -5.47 17.55 12.85
CA SER A 50 -4.83 16.23 12.88
C SER A 50 -3.34 16.33 12.59
N GLU A 51 -2.56 15.51 13.27
CA GLU A 51 -1.13 15.39 12.98
C GLU A 51 -0.88 14.97 11.54
N ARG A 52 0.07 15.61 10.88
CA ARG A 52 0.41 15.36 9.48
C ARG A 52 1.66 14.53 9.30
N GLY A 53 2.55 14.49 10.29
CA GLY A 53 3.81 13.73 10.23
C GLY A 53 5.04 14.60 10.44
N GLN A 54 6.23 13.99 10.27
CA GLN A 54 7.53 14.61 10.57
C GLN A 54 8.08 15.47 9.41
N GLY A 55 7.39 15.49 8.27
CA GLY A 55 7.79 16.21 7.08
C GLY A 55 8.83 15.45 6.21
N LEU A 56 8.88 15.86 4.93
CA LEU A 56 9.58 15.15 3.87
C LEU A 56 11.06 14.88 4.19
N LYS A 57 11.85 15.93 4.43
CA LYS A 57 13.31 15.77 4.55
C LYS A 57 13.71 14.93 5.75
N LYS A 58 13.14 15.21 6.93
CA LYS A 58 13.45 14.47 8.14
C LYS A 58 13.13 12.98 7.98
N THR A 59 11.92 12.68 7.51
CA THR A 59 11.51 11.29 7.30
C THR A 59 12.40 10.58 6.30
N LEU A 60 12.76 11.22 5.17
CA LEU A 60 13.62 10.57 4.17
C LEU A 60 15.05 10.30 4.69
N PHE A 61 15.59 11.14 5.58
CA PHE A 61 16.84 10.84 6.28
C PHE A 61 16.71 9.62 7.20
N ASP A 62 15.60 9.49 7.89
CA ASP A 62 15.36 8.35 8.77
C ASP A 62 15.09 7.07 7.94
N LEU A 63 14.33 7.16 6.84
CA LEU A 63 14.15 6.05 5.89
C LEU A 63 15.47 5.60 5.24
N PHE A 64 16.39 6.53 4.97
CA PHE A 64 17.73 6.17 4.49
C PHE A 64 18.49 5.30 5.51
N LYS A 65 18.42 5.66 6.81
CA LYS A 65 19.04 4.85 7.87
C LYS A 65 18.40 3.47 7.97
N ILE A 66 17.07 3.41 7.92
CA ILE A 66 16.32 2.14 7.93
C ILE A 66 16.76 1.27 6.75
N LYS A 67 16.76 1.83 5.54
CA LYS A 67 17.22 1.12 4.33
C LYS A 67 18.62 0.56 4.48
N LYS A 68 19.54 1.36 5.02
CA LYS A 68 20.95 0.96 5.22
C LYS A 68 21.10 -0.10 6.30
N ASP A 69 20.43 0.07 7.44
CA ASP A 69 20.63 -0.77 8.62
C ASP A 69 19.89 -2.10 8.52
N VAL A 70 18.65 -2.06 8.01
CA VAL A 70 17.75 -3.22 7.91
C VAL A 70 17.88 -3.93 6.54
N GLY A 71 18.30 -3.19 5.51
CA GLY A 71 18.48 -3.77 4.16
C GLY A 71 17.18 -4.00 3.41
N VAL A 72 16.16 -3.14 3.61
CA VAL A 72 14.85 -3.25 2.98
C VAL A 72 14.63 -2.18 1.92
N PRO A 73 13.96 -2.47 0.79
CA PRO A 73 13.51 -1.44 -0.14
C PRO A 73 12.44 -0.55 0.50
N ILE A 74 12.47 0.73 0.15
CA ILE A 74 11.63 1.78 0.73
C ILE A 74 10.53 2.21 -0.23
N LEU A 75 9.30 2.22 0.28
CA LEU A 75 8.14 2.81 -0.36
C LEU A 75 7.65 4.01 0.45
N THR A 76 7.43 5.14 -0.21
CA THR A 76 6.74 6.30 0.39
C THR A 76 5.81 6.96 -0.62
N ASP A 77 4.80 7.68 -0.13
CA ASP A 77 3.83 8.38 -0.98
C ASP A 77 4.24 9.84 -1.24
N VAL A 78 3.78 10.37 -2.37
CA VAL A 78 3.96 11.77 -2.77
C VAL A 78 2.62 12.42 -3.07
N HIS A 79 2.50 13.73 -2.77
CA HIS A 79 1.24 14.44 -2.91
C HIS A 79 1.29 15.55 -3.96
N ASP A 80 2.48 15.97 -4.36
CA ASP A 80 2.71 17.01 -5.36
C ASP A 80 4.04 16.82 -6.12
N ARG A 81 4.23 17.62 -7.16
CA ARG A 81 5.41 17.58 -8.04
C ARG A 81 6.67 18.15 -7.36
N GLU A 82 6.54 19.03 -6.38
CA GLU A 82 7.69 19.60 -5.66
C GLU A 82 8.34 18.54 -4.77
N GLN A 83 7.52 17.75 -4.09
CA GLN A 83 7.99 16.59 -3.31
C GLN A 83 8.73 15.59 -4.21
N LEU A 84 8.21 15.28 -5.39
CA LEU A 84 8.90 14.44 -6.37
C LEU A 84 10.25 15.03 -6.80
N ARG A 85 10.31 16.32 -7.09
CA ARG A 85 11.57 17.00 -7.44
C ARG A 85 12.57 16.89 -6.30
N THR A 86 12.13 17.09 -5.07
CA THR A 86 12.99 16.98 -3.88
C THR A 86 13.52 15.56 -3.71
N ILE A 87 12.68 14.53 -3.86
CA ILE A 87 13.09 13.13 -3.80
C ILE A 87 14.13 12.84 -4.88
N ARG A 88 13.87 13.20 -6.13
CA ARG A 88 14.80 12.97 -7.24
C ARG A 88 16.12 13.69 -7.08
N ALA A 89 16.12 14.91 -6.55
CA ALA A 89 17.33 15.71 -6.41
C ALA A 89 18.23 15.25 -5.24
N PHE A 90 17.65 14.80 -4.13
CA PHE A 90 18.40 14.60 -2.89
C PHE A 90 18.26 13.19 -2.29
N PHE A 91 17.20 12.46 -2.61
CA PHE A 91 16.85 11.19 -1.98
C PHE A 91 16.55 10.07 -2.99
N ASP A 92 17.05 10.22 -4.21
CA ASP A 92 16.79 9.25 -5.28
C ASP A 92 17.24 7.83 -4.90
N HIS A 93 18.38 7.73 -4.20
CA HIS A 93 18.94 6.47 -3.71
C HIS A 93 18.18 5.88 -2.50
N VAL A 94 17.29 6.63 -1.86
CA VAL A 94 16.54 6.20 -0.69
C VAL A 94 15.25 5.48 -1.10
N VAL A 95 14.46 6.11 -1.98
CA VAL A 95 13.13 5.64 -2.37
C VAL A 95 13.22 4.67 -3.54
N ASP A 96 12.68 3.48 -3.38
CA ASP A 96 12.62 2.44 -4.43
C ASP A 96 11.26 2.44 -5.14
N VAL A 97 10.19 2.70 -4.37
CA VAL A 97 8.82 2.73 -4.87
C VAL A 97 8.16 4.05 -4.49
N ILE A 98 7.63 4.76 -5.48
CA ILE A 98 6.84 5.97 -5.27
C ILE A 98 5.36 5.60 -5.29
N GLN A 99 4.65 5.91 -4.21
CA GLN A 99 3.21 5.70 -4.14
C GLN A 99 2.43 6.96 -4.51
N ILE A 100 1.42 6.80 -5.35
CA ILE A 100 0.41 7.81 -5.62
C ILE A 100 -0.84 7.49 -4.78
N PRO A 101 -1.25 8.40 -3.86
CA PRO A 101 -2.45 8.22 -3.04
C PRO A 101 -3.74 8.07 -3.87
N ALA A 102 -4.73 7.39 -3.30
CA ALA A 102 -5.98 7.07 -3.99
C ALA A 102 -6.73 8.31 -4.52
N PHE A 103 -6.77 9.41 -3.77
CA PHE A 103 -7.42 10.65 -4.22
C PHE A 103 -6.67 11.34 -5.38
N LEU A 104 -5.40 11.03 -5.58
CA LEU A 104 -4.55 11.61 -6.62
C LEU A 104 -4.34 10.66 -7.81
N CYS A 105 -4.97 9.49 -7.82
CA CYS A 105 -4.77 8.45 -8.82
C CYS A 105 -5.10 8.86 -10.27
N ARG A 106 -5.77 9.98 -10.49
CA ARG A 106 -6.08 10.55 -11.81
C ARG A 106 -5.28 11.81 -12.15
N GLN A 107 -4.43 12.30 -11.25
CA GLN A 107 -3.62 13.51 -11.47
C GLN A 107 -2.52 13.24 -12.50
N THR A 108 -2.80 13.63 -13.75
CA THR A 108 -1.96 13.29 -14.90
C THR A 108 -0.52 13.74 -14.72
N ASP A 109 -0.30 15.02 -14.39
CA ASP A 109 1.05 15.54 -14.24
C ASP A 109 1.85 14.88 -13.14
N LEU A 110 1.20 14.54 -12.01
CA LEU A 110 1.85 13.85 -10.89
C LEU A 110 2.29 12.44 -11.28
N ILE A 111 1.42 11.68 -11.96
CA ILE A 111 1.70 10.31 -12.40
C ILE A 111 2.82 10.31 -13.44
N VAL A 112 2.73 11.17 -14.45
CA VAL A 112 3.76 11.28 -15.51
C VAL A 112 5.12 11.65 -14.93
N ASP A 113 5.17 12.63 -14.01
CA ASP A 113 6.44 13.04 -13.39
C ASP A 113 7.00 11.95 -12.46
N ALA A 114 6.13 11.22 -11.73
CA ALA A 114 6.55 10.08 -10.92
C ALA A 114 7.12 8.97 -11.81
N SER A 115 6.46 8.63 -12.89
CA SER A 115 6.88 7.57 -13.82
C SER A 115 8.23 7.89 -14.48
N ARG A 116 8.47 9.16 -14.83
CA ARG A 116 9.77 9.62 -15.38
C ARG A 116 10.95 9.55 -14.39
N SER A 117 10.69 9.18 -13.14
CA SER A 117 11.79 8.92 -12.18
C SER A 117 12.50 7.60 -12.47
N GLY A 118 11.93 6.71 -13.29
CA GLY A 118 12.49 5.37 -13.54
C GLY A 118 12.35 4.41 -12.35
N LYS A 119 11.53 4.76 -11.36
CA LYS A 119 11.24 3.93 -10.18
C LYS A 119 9.99 3.07 -10.39
N ILE A 120 9.75 2.15 -9.47
CA ILE A 120 8.47 1.47 -9.39
C ILE A 120 7.41 2.47 -8.91
N ILE A 121 6.24 2.48 -9.54
CA ILE A 121 5.13 3.36 -9.19
C ILE A 121 3.98 2.51 -8.66
N ASN A 122 3.65 2.67 -7.39
CA ASN A 122 2.47 2.05 -6.80
C ASN A 122 1.30 3.05 -6.79
N ILE A 123 0.23 2.77 -7.52
CA ILE A 123 -0.92 3.67 -7.60
C ILE A 123 -2.09 3.06 -6.84
N LYS A 124 -2.50 3.72 -5.76
CA LYS A 124 -3.70 3.35 -5.02
C LYS A 124 -4.92 3.66 -5.88
N LYS A 125 -5.70 2.65 -6.24
CA LYS A 125 -6.94 2.86 -7.02
C LYS A 125 -7.92 3.71 -6.20
N GLY A 126 -8.41 4.79 -6.79
CA GLY A 126 -9.42 5.64 -6.15
C GLY A 126 -10.71 4.87 -5.83
N GLN A 127 -11.31 5.18 -4.68
CA GLN A 127 -12.56 4.53 -4.24
C GLN A 127 -13.74 4.80 -5.17
N PHE A 128 -13.62 5.80 -6.03
CA PHE A 128 -14.61 6.26 -7.01
C PHE A 128 -14.42 5.64 -8.41
N MET A 129 -13.35 4.86 -8.61
CA MET A 129 -12.98 4.34 -9.93
C MET A 129 -13.56 2.97 -10.19
N ALA A 130 -14.07 2.77 -11.40
CA ALA A 130 -14.34 1.43 -11.90
C ALA A 130 -13.02 0.64 -12.11
N PRO A 131 -13.03 -0.69 -11.94
CA PRO A 131 -11.83 -1.52 -12.12
C PRO A 131 -11.16 -1.36 -13.50
N TRP A 132 -11.93 -1.25 -14.56
CA TRP A 132 -11.43 -1.10 -15.94
C TRP A 132 -10.87 0.29 -16.27
N ASP A 133 -11.15 1.32 -15.44
CA ASP A 133 -10.62 2.68 -15.63
C ASP A 133 -9.10 2.77 -15.30
N ILE A 134 -8.52 1.70 -14.72
CA ILE A 134 -7.06 1.61 -14.53
C ILE A 134 -6.29 1.76 -15.84
N LYS A 135 -6.86 1.38 -16.97
CA LYS A 135 -6.24 1.53 -18.30
C LYS A 135 -5.89 2.99 -18.61
N GLY A 136 -6.76 3.92 -18.19
CA GLY A 136 -6.49 5.35 -18.30
C GLY A 136 -5.38 5.85 -17.38
N ILE A 137 -5.12 5.18 -16.25
CA ILE A 137 -3.97 5.45 -15.37
C ILE A 137 -2.70 4.90 -16.00
N LEU A 138 -2.72 3.63 -16.43
CA LEU A 138 -1.57 2.94 -17.02
C LEU A 138 -1.04 3.67 -18.27
N SER A 139 -1.90 4.30 -19.06
CA SER A 139 -1.48 5.10 -20.23
C SER A 139 -0.61 6.32 -19.86
N LYS A 140 -0.49 6.67 -18.59
CA LYS A 140 0.30 7.81 -18.07
C LYS A 140 1.62 7.38 -17.43
N THR A 141 1.92 6.08 -17.38
CA THR A 141 3.04 5.53 -16.61
C THR A 141 4.27 5.20 -17.46
N GLU A 142 4.35 5.75 -18.66
CA GLU A 142 5.53 5.60 -19.52
C GLU A 142 6.80 6.10 -18.82
N GLY A 143 7.85 5.27 -18.82
CA GLY A 143 9.13 5.54 -18.17
C GLY A 143 9.25 5.01 -16.73
N ALA A 144 8.20 4.47 -16.13
CA ALA A 144 8.31 3.75 -14.86
C ALA A 144 9.08 2.43 -15.04
N LYS A 145 9.84 2.03 -14.02
CA LYS A 145 10.51 0.71 -13.98
C LYS A 145 9.49 -0.43 -13.94
N ASP A 146 8.44 -0.25 -13.17
CA ASP A 146 7.30 -1.14 -13.03
C ASP A 146 6.11 -0.34 -12.48
N VAL A 147 4.88 -0.85 -12.65
CA VAL A 147 3.65 -0.17 -12.21
C VAL A 147 2.75 -1.14 -11.48
N TRP A 148 2.51 -0.87 -10.22
CA TRP A 148 1.58 -1.62 -9.39
C TRP A 148 0.29 -0.84 -9.19
N ILE A 149 -0.84 -1.52 -9.32
CA ILE A 149 -2.16 -0.95 -9.00
C ILE A 149 -2.67 -1.61 -7.71
N THR A 150 -2.91 -0.78 -6.70
CA THR A 150 -3.39 -1.25 -5.40
C THR A 150 -4.89 -1.02 -5.28
N GLU A 151 -5.66 -2.11 -5.25
CA GLU A 151 -7.07 -2.11 -4.87
C GLU A 151 -7.19 -1.92 -3.35
N ARG A 152 -8.09 -1.04 -2.92
CA ARG A 152 -8.26 -0.65 -1.51
C ARG A 152 -9.71 -0.43 -1.09
N GLY A 153 -10.65 -0.98 -1.82
CA GLY A 153 -12.09 -0.80 -1.64
C GLY A 153 -12.67 0.36 -2.43
N THR A 154 -13.95 0.23 -2.71
CA THR A 154 -14.76 1.18 -3.49
C THR A 154 -15.82 1.78 -2.56
N SER A 155 -16.12 3.07 -2.70
CA SER A 155 -17.16 3.75 -1.93
C SER A 155 -18.54 3.13 -2.18
N PHE A 156 -19.23 2.82 -1.10
CA PHE A 156 -20.60 2.29 -1.14
C PHE A 156 -21.47 3.12 -0.19
N GLY A 157 -22.15 4.12 -0.73
CA GLY A 157 -22.84 5.14 0.06
C GLY A 157 -21.84 6.04 0.83
N TYR A 158 -22.24 6.49 2.02
CA TYR A 158 -21.45 7.34 2.89
C TYR A 158 -20.65 6.51 3.91
N ASN A 159 -19.41 6.91 4.18
CA ASN A 159 -18.54 6.37 5.23
C ASN A 159 -18.37 4.83 5.19
N ARG A 160 -18.56 4.21 4.02
CA ARG A 160 -18.44 2.77 3.83
C ARG A 160 -17.65 2.43 2.58
N LEU A 161 -16.84 1.39 2.69
CA LEU A 161 -16.15 0.78 1.55
C LEU A 161 -16.60 -0.67 1.40
N VAL A 162 -16.57 -1.15 0.18
CA VAL A 162 -16.72 -2.57 -0.17
C VAL A 162 -15.59 -2.99 -1.08
N VAL A 163 -15.16 -4.23 -0.98
CA VAL A 163 -14.21 -4.83 -1.91
C VAL A 163 -15.00 -5.49 -3.03
N ASP A 164 -14.82 -4.99 -4.24
CA ASP A 164 -15.34 -5.61 -5.45
C ASP A 164 -14.38 -6.71 -5.92
N PHE A 165 -14.61 -7.93 -5.48
CA PHE A 165 -13.79 -9.08 -5.89
C PHE A 165 -13.92 -9.43 -7.37
N VAL A 166 -15.08 -9.15 -8.01
CA VAL A 166 -15.22 -9.32 -9.46
C VAL A 166 -14.34 -8.33 -10.20
N GLY A 167 -14.35 -7.07 -9.78
CA GLY A 167 -13.46 -6.05 -10.31
C GLY A 167 -11.99 -6.35 -10.04
N MET A 168 -11.65 -6.88 -8.88
CA MET A 168 -10.28 -7.31 -8.55
C MET A 168 -9.79 -8.42 -9.48
N VAL A 169 -10.62 -9.41 -9.80
CA VAL A 169 -10.28 -10.44 -10.79
C VAL A 169 -10.01 -9.83 -12.15
N SER A 170 -10.76 -8.78 -12.55
CA SER A 170 -10.50 -8.07 -13.80
C SER A 170 -9.13 -7.38 -13.79
N ILE A 171 -8.77 -6.69 -12.69
CA ILE A 171 -7.46 -6.05 -12.52
C ILE A 171 -6.35 -7.10 -12.54
N LEU A 172 -6.53 -8.19 -11.82
CA LEU A 172 -5.57 -9.30 -11.73
C LEU A 172 -5.32 -9.95 -13.10
N ARG A 173 -6.35 -10.10 -13.93
CA ARG A 173 -6.23 -10.61 -15.30
C ARG A 173 -5.41 -9.72 -16.22
N ASP A 174 -5.53 -8.40 -16.03
CA ASP A 174 -4.83 -7.41 -16.85
C ASP A 174 -3.36 -7.21 -16.39
N LEU A 175 -3.08 -7.36 -15.09
CA LEU A 175 -1.81 -6.95 -14.47
C LEU A 175 -1.01 -8.10 -13.81
N GLY A 176 -1.62 -9.27 -13.53
CA GLY A 176 -0.92 -10.34 -12.79
C GLY A 176 -0.47 -9.87 -11.40
N ASP A 177 0.78 -10.14 -11.07
CA ASP A 177 1.40 -9.81 -9.76
C ASP A 177 1.56 -8.31 -9.52
N ALA A 178 1.35 -7.46 -10.55
CA ALA A 178 1.27 -6.01 -10.37
C ALA A 178 -0.08 -5.54 -9.79
N CYS A 179 -1.05 -6.44 -9.62
CA CYS A 179 -2.26 -6.22 -8.84
C CYS A 179 -1.94 -6.40 -7.35
N VAL A 180 -2.00 -5.33 -6.57
CA VAL A 180 -1.79 -5.33 -5.12
C VAL A 180 -3.12 -5.17 -4.41
N PHE A 181 -3.36 -5.93 -3.34
CA PHE A 181 -4.53 -5.75 -2.50
C PHE A 181 -4.16 -5.14 -1.15
N ASP A 182 -4.77 -4.00 -0.84
CA ASP A 182 -4.66 -3.29 0.43
C ASP A 182 -5.79 -3.70 1.36
N ALA A 183 -5.52 -4.62 2.26
CA ALA A 183 -6.51 -5.13 3.19
C ALA A 183 -6.80 -4.14 4.33
N THR A 184 -5.80 -3.36 4.76
CA THR A 184 -5.96 -2.39 5.85
C THR A 184 -6.95 -1.30 5.48
N HIS A 185 -6.75 -0.66 4.32
CA HIS A 185 -7.63 0.43 3.90
C HIS A 185 -8.96 -0.05 3.31
N SER A 186 -9.08 -1.32 2.94
CA SER A 186 -10.34 -1.88 2.43
C SER A 186 -11.44 -1.98 3.50
N VAL A 187 -11.03 -2.07 4.78
CA VAL A 187 -11.95 -2.14 5.93
C VAL A 187 -12.08 -0.81 6.67
N GLN A 188 -11.52 0.26 6.11
CA GLN A 188 -11.63 1.60 6.65
C GLN A 188 -13.07 2.13 6.53
N ARG A 189 -13.48 2.95 7.49
CA ARG A 189 -14.69 3.77 7.45
C ARG A 189 -14.29 5.24 7.31
N PRO A 190 -14.15 5.77 6.10
CA PRO A 190 -13.72 7.15 5.88
C PRO A 190 -14.63 8.14 6.60
N GLY A 191 -14.07 9.01 7.46
CA GLY A 191 -14.86 9.96 8.25
C GLY A 191 -15.79 9.34 9.30
N GLY A 192 -15.76 8.03 9.52
CA GLY A 192 -16.69 7.33 10.43
C GLY A 192 -16.43 7.61 11.92
N GLY A 193 -15.31 8.22 12.27
CA GLY A 193 -14.97 8.66 13.62
C GLY A 193 -15.12 10.16 13.86
N GLY A 194 -15.88 10.87 13.02
CA GLY A 194 -16.00 12.34 13.08
C GLY A 194 -14.78 13.03 12.48
N ASP A 195 -13.86 13.51 13.31
CA ASP A 195 -12.64 14.19 12.86
C ASP A 195 -11.56 13.26 12.29
N LYS A 196 -11.78 11.95 12.35
CA LYS A 196 -10.86 10.93 11.85
C LYS A 196 -11.61 9.76 11.20
N SER A 197 -10.90 8.98 10.40
CA SER A 197 -11.42 7.70 9.92
C SER A 197 -11.49 6.68 11.06
N SER A 198 -12.44 5.76 10.95
CA SER A 198 -12.57 4.57 11.79
C SER A 198 -12.33 3.34 10.91
N GLY A 199 -12.40 2.14 11.49
CA GLY A 199 -12.24 0.89 10.75
C GLY A 199 -12.39 -0.34 11.61
N ASP A 200 -12.22 -1.48 10.97
CA ASP A 200 -12.51 -2.78 11.54
C ASP A 200 -11.34 -3.76 11.24
N SER A 201 -10.19 -3.58 11.88
CA SER A 201 -8.97 -4.40 11.67
C SER A 201 -9.20 -5.91 11.82
N MET A 202 -10.20 -6.31 12.62
CA MET A 202 -10.58 -7.72 12.79
C MET A 202 -10.94 -8.44 11.47
N TYR A 203 -11.32 -7.70 10.43
CA TYR A 203 -11.63 -8.29 9.11
C TYR A 203 -10.41 -8.39 8.19
N VAL A 204 -9.30 -7.74 8.51
CA VAL A 204 -8.09 -7.73 7.67
C VAL A 204 -7.61 -9.14 7.30
N PRO A 205 -7.47 -10.10 8.25
CA PRO A 205 -7.05 -11.45 7.91
C PRO A 205 -8.01 -12.17 6.93
N SER A 206 -9.32 -11.99 7.12
CA SER A 206 -10.34 -12.61 6.26
C SER A 206 -10.31 -12.03 4.84
N MET A 207 -10.12 -10.72 4.70
CA MET A 207 -10.03 -10.04 3.41
C MET A 207 -8.78 -10.46 2.63
N LEU A 208 -7.64 -10.60 3.32
CA LEU A 208 -6.39 -11.10 2.73
C LEU A 208 -6.55 -12.52 2.20
N ARG A 209 -7.14 -13.42 3.01
CA ARG A 209 -7.40 -14.80 2.59
C ARG A 209 -8.32 -14.88 1.38
N ALA A 210 -9.35 -14.04 1.32
CA ALA A 210 -10.27 -13.98 0.18
C ALA A 210 -9.55 -13.49 -1.08
N ALA A 211 -8.71 -12.45 -0.98
CA ALA A 211 -7.91 -11.96 -2.09
C ALA A 211 -6.86 -13.00 -2.56
N ALA A 212 -6.19 -13.65 -1.62
CA ALA A 212 -5.25 -14.74 -1.93
C ALA A 212 -5.96 -15.91 -2.64
N ALA A 213 -7.16 -16.28 -2.22
CA ALA A 213 -7.95 -17.33 -2.88
C ALA A 213 -8.35 -16.97 -4.32
N LEU A 214 -8.39 -15.70 -4.68
CA LEU A 214 -8.54 -15.22 -6.07
C LEU A 214 -7.24 -15.27 -6.88
N GLY A 215 -6.10 -15.56 -6.24
CA GLY A 215 -4.79 -15.58 -6.86
C GLY A 215 -4.01 -14.26 -6.74
N VAL A 216 -4.39 -13.34 -5.87
CA VAL A 216 -3.56 -12.17 -5.55
C VAL A 216 -2.32 -12.63 -4.80
N GLU A 217 -1.14 -12.20 -5.25
CA GLU A 217 0.16 -12.54 -4.66
C GLU A 217 0.91 -11.31 -4.12
N SER A 218 0.31 -10.14 -4.22
CA SER A 218 0.89 -8.89 -3.74
C SER A 218 -0.07 -8.19 -2.78
N PHE A 219 0.38 -7.90 -1.56
CA PHE A 219 -0.46 -7.36 -0.50
C PHE A 219 0.13 -6.10 0.12
N PHE A 220 -0.75 -5.25 0.64
CA PHE A 220 -0.40 -4.06 1.39
C PHE A 220 -1.08 -4.10 2.76
N LEU A 221 -0.29 -3.88 3.82
CA LEU A 221 -0.72 -3.87 5.21
C LEU A 221 -0.12 -2.69 5.97
N GLU A 222 -0.88 -2.11 6.88
CA GLU A 222 -0.34 -1.20 7.89
C GLU A 222 -0.20 -1.94 9.21
N VAL A 223 0.99 -1.84 9.80
CA VAL A 223 1.40 -2.60 10.98
C VAL A 223 1.93 -1.65 12.03
N HIS A 224 1.51 -1.82 13.26
CA HIS A 224 1.99 -1.02 14.40
C HIS A 224 2.04 -1.87 15.66
N PRO A 225 3.04 -1.75 16.55
CA PRO A 225 3.09 -2.50 17.81
C PRO A 225 1.96 -2.12 18.77
N ASP A 226 1.43 -0.90 18.66
CA ASP A 226 0.32 -0.38 19.46
C ASP A 226 -0.63 0.44 18.56
N PRO A 227 -1.53 -0.22 17.79
CA PRO A 227 -2.44 0.44 16.85
C PRO A 227 -3.35 1.49 17.51
N ASP A 228 -3.76 1.29 18.75
CA ASP A 228 -4.69 2.18 19.45
C ASP A 228 -4.10 3.58 19.68
N ASN A 229 -2.78 3.67 19.84
CA ASN A 229 -2.05 4.92 20.03
C ASN A 229 -1.39 5.45 18.75
N ALA A 230 -1.58 4.78 17.61
CA ALA A 230 -1.04 5.25 16.33
C ALA A 230 -1.68 6.58 15.89
N PRO A 231 -0.90 7.54 15.32
CA PRO A 231 -1.40 8.86 14.95
C PRO A 231 -2.34 8.84 13.74
N SER A 232 -2.36 7.74 12.99
CA SER A 232 -3.18 7.56 11.78
C SER A 232 -3.62 6.13 11.63
N ASP A 233 -4.87 5.94 11.18
CA ASP A 233 -5.46 4.66 10.75
C ASP A 233 -5.39 3.50 11.77
N GLY A 234 -5.11 3.78 13.05
CA GLY A 234 -5.00 2.78 14.11
C GLY A 234 -6.12 1.73 14.11
N PRO A 235 -7.41 2.09 14.00
CA PRO A 235 -8.51 1.13 13.96
C PRO A 235 -8.46 0.11 12.80
N ASN A 236 -7.60 0.34 11.80
CA ASN A 236 -7.44 -0.57 10.66
C ASN A 236 -6.13 -1.34 10.69
N MET A 237 -5.16 -0.92 11.49
CA MET A 237 -3.85 -1.54 11.57
C MET A 237 -3.90 -2.89 12.26
N VAL A 238 -2.94 -3.73 11.93
CA VAL A 238 -2.70 -4.99 12.64
C VAL A 238 -1.48 -4.86 13.54
N THR A 239 -1.44 -5.65 14.61
CA THR A 239 -0.24 -5.79 15.45
C THR A 239 0.84 -6.60 14.74
N LEU A 240 2.08 -6.56 15.22
CA LEU A 240 3.16 -7.42 14.71
C LEU A 240 2.85 -8.91 14.89
N GLU A 241 2.20 -9.28 15.99
CA GLU A 241 1.75 -10.66 16.23
C GLU A 241 0.70 -11.10 15.20
N THR A 242 -0.35 -10.29 14.99
CA THR A 242 -1.36 -10.57 13.98
C THR A 242 -0.76 -10.60 12.56
N PHE A 243 0.26 -9.78 12.30
CA PHE A 243 0.98 -9.78 11.04
C PHE A 243 1.67 -11.12 10.77
N GLU A 244 2.36 -11.69 11.75
CA GLU A 244 2.99 -13.01 11.62
C GLU A 244 1.94 -14.11 11.37
N GLU A 245 0.85 -14.13 12.14
CA GLU A 245 -0.27 -15.07 11.95
C GLU A 245 -0.87 -14.99 10.53
N ILE A 246 -1.02 -13.78 10.00
CA ILE A 246 -1.49 -13.54 8.64
C ILE A 246 -0.54 -14.18 7.64
N ILE A 247 0.76 -13.89 7.72
CA ILE A 247 1.75 -14.38 6.77
C ILE A 247 1.81 -15.91 6.80
N GLU A 248 1.83 -16.51 7.98
CA GLU A 248 1.77 -17.96 8.15
C GLU A 248 0.49 -18.56 7.53
N SER A 249 -0.64 -17.89 7.69
CA SER A 249 -1.92 -18.31 7.12
C SER A 249 -1.94 -18.20 5.58
N LEU A 250 -1.33 -17.17 5.02
CA LEU A 250 -1.23 -16.99 3.55
C LEU A 250 -0.28 -18.01 2.93
N GLU A 251 0.83 -18.31 3.58
CA GLU A 251 1.79 -19.32 3.11
C GLU A 251 1.14 -20.71 3.01
N LYS A 252 0.27 -21.07 3.95
CA LYS A 252 -0.50 -22.33 3.93
C LYS A 252 -1.60 -22.39 2.89
N LEU A 253 -2.02 -21.26 2.31
CA LEU A 253 -2.93 -21.27 1.19
C LEU A 253 -2.14 -21.74 -0.04
N THR A 254 -2.37 -22.98 -0.44
CA THR A 254 -1.88 -23.46 -1.75
C THR A 254 -2.46 -22.56 -2.83
N TYR A 255 -1.60 -21.78 -3.44
CA TYR A 255 -1.91 -21.04 -4.67
C TYR A 255 -2.12 -22.07 -5.79
N THR A 256 -3.24 -22.77 -5.72
CA THR A 256 -3.62 -23.72 -6.77
C THR A 256 -3.84 -22.94 -8.05
N ASP A 257 -3.23 -23.36 -9.10
CA ASP A 257 -3.40 -23.16 -10.54
C ASP A 257 -4.52 -22.21 -11.05
N TYR A 258 -4.93 -21.23 -10.21
CA TYR A 258 -6.01 -20.29 -10.54
C TYR A 258 -5.65 -19.44 -11.76
N TYR A 259 -4.41 -19.00 -11.87
CA TYR A 259 -3.92 -18.31 -13.07
C TYR A 259 -3.94 -19.22 -14.29
N LYS A 260 -3.56 -20.48 -14.14
CA LYS A 260 -3.67 -21.47 -15.21
C LYS A 260 -5.12 -21.72 -15.58
N TRP A 261 -6.00 -21.74 -14.59
CA TRP A 261 -7.44 -21.88 -14.82
C TRP A 261 -8.01 -20.66 -15.56
N ILE A 262 -7.71 -19.42 -15.12
CA ILE A 262 -8.14 -18.19 -15.80
C ILE A 262 -7.57 -18.15 -17.22
N ALA A 263 -6.27 -18.44 -17.40
CA ALA A 263 -5.65 -18.42 -18.73
C ALA A 263 -6.32 -19.41 -19.68
N LYS A 264 -6.70 -20.60 -19.16
CA LYS A 264 -7.39 -21.64 -19.92
C LYS A 264 -8.83 -21.29 -20.30
N HIS A 265 -9.48 -20.40 -19.52
CA HIS A 265 -10.89 -20.03 -19.69
C HIS A 265 -11.06 -18.57 -20.15
N LYS A 266 -9.98 -17.92 -20.63
CA LYS A 266 -10.11 -16.66 -21.37
C LYS A 266 -11.02 -16.92 -22.57
N LYS A 267 -12.23 -16.38 -22.53
CA LYS A 267 -12.98 -16.09 -23.74
C LYS A 267 -12.46 -14.76 -24.29
N ASP A 268 -12.04 -14.77 -25.55
CA ASP A 268 -11.63 -13.59 -26.29
C ASP A 268 -12.70 -12.48 -26.27
#